data_2060ce0195dd2ad71d35125b045bcaa5
#
_entry.id   2060ce0195dd2ad71d35125b045bcaa5
#
_cell.length_a   1.000
_cell.length_b   1.000
_cell.length_c   1.000
_cell.angle_alpha   90.00
_cell.angle_beta   90.00
_cell.angle_gamma   90.00
#
_symmetry.space_group_name_H-M   'P 1'
#
loop_
_entity.id
_entity.type
_entity.pdbx_description
1 polymer ?
#
loop_
_entity_poly.entity_id
_entity_poly.type
_entity_poly.pdbx_seq_one_letter_code
_entity_poly.pdbx_strand_id
1 'polypeptide(L)'
;MNWLNRLKGATPAERMSLDEYGQMLNLYMQSGLGYQTPSLVQTLAGTGTERPANNFEGLASQAYATNGVVFACMLVRQLVFSSIRFQFQQFLKGKPSETFGDQTLSVLERPWPGGTTQDLLSRMIQDADLAGNSYWVRQGDELVRLRPDWVQIVGKPRTMDTRLGGRGLGQVGWVKAGYIYTEGGAASQNEGVPFTVDEVAHFAPIPDPLAVFTGMSWLTPILREIQADHAMTRHQRSFFDNGATVNMVVKHPQGATQDAVEKWGKEFQSKFGGVGNAYKTLQLYPGADVQVVGSNLKEIDFKEVRGGGETRIAAAAGVPPVIVGLSEGLAAATYSNYGQARRRLADGTAHPLWQNLSGSLERIVPPPNRSSRLWYDASDVPFLREDEADAANIAAVKASTIASYVTQGFTKESAVKAVDSGDINLLVDSGLTSVQLLPPGTVKSAPTETNDNVPALMLLRRNDDGSTSLENTPPR
;
A
#
# COMPACT_ATOMS: atom_id res chain seq x y z
N MET A 1 29.21 -37.83 -11.87
CA MET A 1 29.76 -37.17 -13.09
C MET A 1 29.35 -35.68 -13.02
N ASN A 2 30.34 -34.84 -12.89
CA ASN A 2 30.14 -33.43 -12.54
C ASN A 2 29.46 -32.66 -13.69
N TRP A 3 28.24 -32.20 -13.53
CA TRP A 3 27.48 -31.40 -14.46
C TRP A 3 28.21 -30.11 -14.90
N LEU A 4 29.08 -29.58 -14.03
CA LEU A 4 29.95 -28.42 -14.32
C LEU A 4 30.97 -28.68 -15.45
N ASN A 5 31.36 -29.95 -15.71
CA ASN A 5 32.24 -30.27 -16.83
C ASN A 5 31.55 -30.32 -18.19
N ARG A 6 30.22 -30.49 -18.22
CA ARG A 6 29.43 -30.39 -19.45
C ARG A 6 29.29 -28.96 -19.94
N LEU A 7 29.28 -27.97 -19.03
CA LEU A 7 29.16 -26.57 -19.39
C LEU A 7 30.46 -25.97 -19.98
N LYS A 8 31.61 -26.57 -19.70
CA LYS A 8 32.91 -26.08 -20.19
C LYS A 8 33.26 -26.52 -21.62
N GLY A 9 32.55 -27.50 -22.16
CA GLY A 9 32.79 -28.04 -23.50
C GLY A 9 31.67 -27.83 -24.49
N ALA A 10 30.55 -27.21 -24.08
CA ALA A 10 29.41 -26.99 -24.97
C ALA A 10 29.72 -25.89 -26.02
N THR A 11 29.47 -26.20 -27.26
CA THR A 11 29.51 -25.24 -28.38
C THR A 11 28.44 -24.15 -28.15
N PRO A 12 28.60 -22.93 -28.72
CA PRO A 12 27.61 -21.86 -28.56
C PRO A 12 26.16 -22.26 -28.95
N ALA A 13 26.01 -23.25 -29.79
CA ALA A 13 24.73 -23.80 -30.22
C ALA A 13 24.04 -24.75 -29.17
N GLU A 14 24.80 -25.25 -28.20
CA GLU A 14 24.30 -26.14 -27.14
C GLU A 14 24.02 -25.39 -25.81
N ARG A 15 24.25 -24.10 -25.79
CA ARG A 15 23.92 -23.29 -24.61
C ARG A 15 22.42 -22.97 -24.67
N MET A 16 21.71 -23.45 -23.65
CA MET A 16 20.32 -23.08 -23.43
C MET A 16 20.18 -21.55 -23.48
N SER A 17 19.26 -21.05 -24.27
CA SER A 17 18.98 -19.61 -24.32
C SER A 17 18.46 -19.14 -22.94
N LEU A 18 18.60 -17.86 -22.65
CA LEU A 18 18.03 -17.28 -21.42
C LEU A 18 16.52 -17.49 -21.33
N ASP A 19 15.84 -17.57 -22.49
CA ASP A 19 14.42 -17.86 -22.59
C ASP A 19 14.11 -19.31 -22.20
N GLU A 20 14.86 -20.27 -22.70
CA GLU A 20 14.70 -21.68 -22.36
C GLU A 20 15.04 -21.95 -20.89
N TYR A 21 16.07 -21.25 -20.37
CA TYR A 21 16.40 -21.32 -18.95
C TYR A 21 15.29 -20.72 -18.08
N GLY A 22 14.73 -19.58 -18.48
CA GLY A 22 13.59 -18.95 -17.82
C GLY A 22 12.35 -19.83 -17.82
N GLN A 23 12.03 -20.45 -18.95
CA GLN A 23 10.92 -21.41 -19.08
C GLN A 23 11.13 -22.66 -18.22
N MET A 24 12.34 -23.22 -18.23
CA MET A 24 12.68 -24.38 -17.40
C MET A 24 12.60 -24.06 -15.91
N LEU A 25 13.06 -22.89 -15.50
CA LEU A 25 12.97 -22.41 -14.11
C LEU A 25 11.52 -22.17 -13.69
N ASN A 26 10.70 -21.61 -14.58
CA ASN A 26 9.27 -21.41 -14.34
C ASN A 26 8.54 -22.75 -14.22
N LEU A 27 8.84 -23.72 -15.09
CA LEU A 27 8.31 -25.09 -15.02
C LEU A 27 8.74 -25.79 -13.72
N TYR A 28 9.99 -25.64 -13.32
CA TYR A 28 10.52 -26.20 -12.06
C TYR A 28 9.84 -25.57 -10.84
N MET A 29 9.55 -24.25 -10.89
CA MET A 29 8.86 -23.55 -9.83
C MET A 29 7.38 -23.88 -9.76
N GLN A 30 6.74 -24.10 -10.91
CA GLN A 30 5.34 -24.52 -11.02
C GLN A 30 5.11 -25.96 -10.54
N SER A 31 6.13 -26.81 -10.59
CA SER A 31 6.06 -28.20 -10.12
C SER A 31 6.09 -28.37 -8.59
N GLY A 32 6.25 -27.31 -7.83
CA GLY A 32 6.27 -27.36 -6.35
C GLY A 32 7.49 -28.04 -5.73
N LEU A 33 8.48 -28.38 -6.53
CA LEU A 33 9.69 -29.11 -6.13
C LEU A 33 10.88 -28.23 -5.76
N GLY A 34 10.76 -26.90 -5.89
CA GLY A 34 11.83 -25.95 -5.59
C GLY A 34 11.42 -24.88 -4.61
N TYR A 35 12.39 -24.34 -3.88
CA TYR A 35 12.21 -23.05 -3.21
C TYR A 35 11.81 -22.02 -4.28
N GLN A 36 10.67 -21.38 -4.09
CA GLN A 36 10.25 -20.31 -4.99
C GLN A 36 11.25 -19.16 -4.82
N THR A 37 12.17 -19.08 -5.76
CA THR A 37 13.00 -17.89 -5.90
C THR A 37 12.14 -16.75 -6.40
N PRO A 38 12.44 -15.50 -6.02
CA PRO A 38 11.74 -14.34 -6.57
C PRO A 38 11.73 -14.44 -8.10
N SER A 39 10.62 -14.09 -8.68
CA SER A 39 10.37 -14.19 -10.11
C SER A 39 11.53 -13.64 -10.91
N LEU A 40 12.11 -14.49 -11.77
CA LEU A 40 13.09 -14.05 -12.74
C LEU A 40 12.36 -13.23 -13.80
N VAL A 41 12.50 -11.95 -13.74
CA VAL A 41 12.08 -11.07 -14.83
C VAL A 41 13.09 -11.21 -15.95
N GLN A 42 12.59 -11.53 -17.14
CA GLN A 42 13.43 -11.56 -18.32
C GLN A 42 13.91 -10.14 -18.62
N THR A 43 15.20 -9.91 -18.46
CA THR A 43 15.80 -8.62 -18.80
C THR A 43 15.89 -8.45 -20.31
N LEU A 44 15.95 -7.21 -20.79
CA LEU A 44 16.11 -6.89 -22.22
C LEU A 44 17.43 -7.37 -22.84
N ALA A 45 18.36 -7.90 -22.03
CA ALA A 45 19.65 -8.39 -22.50
C ALA A 45 19.47 -9.58 -23.44
N GLY A 46 19.60 -9.36 -24.72
CA GLY A 46 19.59 -10.38 -25.79
C GLY A 46 18.36 -10.36 -26.70
N THR A 47 17.16 -10.16 -26.20
CA THR A 47 15.92 -10.27 -27.02
C THR A 47 15.26 -8.94 -27.34
N GLY A 48 15.63 -7.85 -26.67
CA GLY A 48 14.94 -6.56 -26.82
C GLY A 48 13.52 -6.54 -26.25
N THR A 49 13.13 -7.58 -25.51
CA THR A 49 11.79 -7.70 -24.91
C THR A 49 11.86 -8.03 -23.44
N GLU A 50 10.90 -7.53 -22.69
CA GLU A 50 10.76 -7.76 -21.26
C GLU A 50 9.35 -8.23 -20.94
N ARG A 51 9.24 -9.30 -20.16
CA ARG A 51 7.97 -9.85 -19.71
C ARG A 51 7.90 -9.82 -18.19
N PRO A 52 6.72 -9.53 -17.62
CA PRO A 52 6.48 -9.80 -16.21
C PRO A 52 6.70 -11.29 -15.95
N ALA A 53 7.18 -11.61 -14.77
CA ALA A 53 7.32 -13.01 -14.39
C ALA A 53 5.98 -13.75 -14.44
N ASN A 54 5.98 -14.97 -14.96
CA ASN A 54 4.80 -15.84 -15.13
C ASN A 54 4.22 -16.33 -13.78
N ASN A 55 4.25 -15.51 -12.74
CA ASN A 55 3.78 -15.89 -11.41
C ASN A 55 2.41 -15.30 -11.06
N PHE A 56 1.76 -14.61 -11.99
CA PHE A 56 0.46 -13.96 -11.75
C PHE A 56 -0.62 -14.94 -11.29
N GLU A 57 -0.81 -16.04 -12.02
CA GLU A 57 -1.78 -17.08 -11.65
C GLU A 57 -1.43 -17.78 -10.34
N GLY A 58 -0.14 -18.05 -10.11
CA GLY A 58 0.33 -18.63 -8.87
C GLY A 58 0.07 -17.73 -7.66
N LEU A 59 0.35 -16.44 -7.77
CA LEU A 59 0.09 -15.48 -6.69
C LEU A 59 -1.41 -15.26 -6.48
N ALA A 60 -2.21 -15.20 -7.56
CA ALA A 60 -3.65 -15.06 -7.45
C ALA A 60 -4.32 -16.28 -6.80
N SER A 61 -3.93 -17.50 -7.19
CA SER A 61 -4.53 -18.72 -6.69
C SER A 61 -3.98 -19.19 -5.35
N GLN A 62 -2.69 -19.04 -5.10
CA GLN A 62 -2.03 -19.58 -3.91
C GLN A 62 -1.83 -18.56 -2.80
N ALA A 63 -1.56 -17.30 -3.12
CA ALA A 63 -1.39 -16.27 -2.10
C ALA A 63 -2.70 -15.54 -1.81
N TYR A 64 -3.29 -14.89 -2.80
CA TYR A 64 -4.49 -14.07 -2.62
C TYR A 64 -5.72 -14.89 -2.24
N ALA A 65 -5.99 -15.99 -2.96
CA ALA A 65 -7.22 -16.77 -2.75
C ALA A 65 -7.17 -17.69 -1.52
N THR A 66 -5.99 -17.99 -0.96
CA THR A 66 -5.86 -19.00 0.10
C THR A 66 -5.26 -18.47 1.40
N ASN A 67 -4.61 -17.30 1.38
CA ASN A 67 -4.05 -16.69 2.58
C ASN A 67 -4.91 -15.52 3.06
N GLY A 68 -5.56 -15.68 4.22
CA GLY A 68 -6.47 -14.68 4.78
C GLY A 68 -5.80 -13.33 5.11
N VAL A 69 -4.53 -13.33 5.51
CA VAL A 69 -3.78 -12.11 5.84
C VAL A 69 -3.45 -11.33 4.57
N VAL A 70 -2.98 -12.03 3.53
CA VAL A 70 -2.73 -11.42 2.21
C VAL A 70 -4.02 -10.82 1.65
N PHE A 71 -5.12 -11.59 1.67
CA PHE A 71 -6.42 -11.10 1.23
C PHE A 71 -6.86 -9.85 1.97
N ALA A 72 -6.78 -9.86 3.32
CA ALA A 72 -7.18 -8.72 4.14
C ALA A 72 -6.33 -7.46 3.87
N CYS A 73 -5.01 -7.62 3.72
CA CYS A 73 -4.12 -6.51 3.35
C CYS A 73 -4.45 -5.96 1.96
N MET A 74 -4.65 -6.82 0.97
CA MET A 74 -5.00 -6.40 -0.39
C MET A 74 -6.37 -5.72 -0.42
N LEU A 75 -7.34 -6.22 0.34
CA LEU A 75 -8.68 -5.61 0.43
C LEU A 75 -8.60 -4.19 1.01
N VAL A 76 -7.85 -3.97 2.09
CA VAL A 76 -7.65 -2.62 2.65
C VAL A 76 -6.99 -1.70 1.63
N ARG A 77 -5.94 -2.17 0.95
CA ARG A 77 -5.26 -1.40 -0.11
C ARG A 77 -6.22 -1.05 -1.24
N GLN A 78 -7.00 -2.02 -1.70
CA GLN A 78 -7.98 -1.85 -2.77
C GLN A 78 -9.06 -0.81 -2.40
N LEU A 79 -9.65 -0.91 -1.21
CA LEU A 79 -10.69 0.01 -0.74
C LEU A 79 -10.17 1.44 -0.59
N VAL A 80 -8.97 1.61 -0.02
CA VAL A 80 -8.35 2.93 0.13
C VAL A 80 -7.92 3.48 -1.24
N PHE A 81 -7.30 2.66 -2.08
CA PHE A 81 -6.80 3.10 -3.38
C PHE A 81 -7.92 3.52 -4.32
N SER A 82 -9.06 2.83 -4.30
CA SER A 82 -10.20 3.09 -5.19
C SER A 82 -11.10 4.24 -4.74
N SER A 83 -10.82 4.87 -3.61
CA SER A 83 -11.70 5.89 -3.02
C SER A 83 -11.51 7.30 -3.58
N ILE A 84 -10.52 7.54 -4.43
CA ILE A 84 -10.22 8.84 -5.04
C ILE A 84 -11.03 9.11 -6.30
N ARG A 85 -11.03 10.39 -6.70
CA ARG A 85 -11.50 10.88 -8.00
C ARG A 85 -10.34 11.50 -8.77
N PHE A 86 -10.57 11.86 -10.03
CA PHE A 86 -9.59 12.51 -10.87
C PHE A 86 -10.01 13.93 -11.22
N GLN A 87 -8.99 14.79 -11.34
CA GLN A 87 -9.10 16.17 -11.78
C GLN A 87 -7.80 16.57 -12.47
N PHE A 88 -7.80 17.67 -13.19
CA PHE A 88 -6.57 18.26 -13.70
C PHE A 88 -6.06 19.31 -12.74
N GLN A 89 -4.74 19.37 -12.59
CA GLN A 89 -4.06 20.39 -11.80
C GLN A 89 -3.22 21.28 -12.70
N GLN A 90 -3.44 22.60 -12.60
CA GLN A 90 -2.72 23.60 -13.37
C GLN A 90 -1.39 23.96 -12.70
N PHE A 91 -0.36 24.25 -13.51
CA PHE A 91 0.90 24.82 -13.06
C PHE A 91 0.95 26.31 -13.35
N LEU A 92 1.16 27.12 -12.32
CA LEU A 92 1.41 28.55 -12.43
C LEU A 92 2.84 28.85 -12.01
N LYS A 93 3.66 29.39 -12.92
CA LYS A 93 5.09 29.69 -12.68
C LYS A 93 5.88 28.49 -12.15
N GLY A 94 5.57 27.27 -12.62
CA GLY A 94 6.24 26.05 -12.23
C GLY A 94 5.79 25.45 -10.87
N LYS A 95 4.82 26.06 -10.19
CA LYS A 95 4.23 25.53 -8.95
C LYS A 95 2.83 24.96 -9.24
N PRO A 96 2.42 23.87 -8.57
CA PRO A 96 1.05 23.40 -8.60
C PRO A 96 0.09 24.51 -8.12
N SER A 97 -1.02 24.68 -8.85
CA SER A 97 -2.04 25.68 -8.58
C SER A 97 -3.41 25.00 -8.49
N GLU A 98 -4.44 25.69 -8.93
CA GLU A 98 -5.83 25.26 -8.86
C GLU A 98 -6.08 23.95 -9.64
N THR A 99 -7.07 23.21 -9.16
CA THR A 99 -7.56 22.00 -9.81
C THR A 99 -8.87 22.29 -10.52
N PHE A 100 -9.12 21.60 -11.64
CA PHE A 100 -10.31 21.79 -12.45
C PHE A 100 -10.77 20.48 -13.09
N GLY A 101 -12.06 20.40 -13.41
CA GLY A 101 -12.65 19.29 -14.14
C GLY A 101 -12.65 19.57 -15.64
N ASP A 102 -12.67 18.49 -16.43
CA ASP A 102 -12.84 18.54 -17.89
C ASP A 102 -13.64 17.32 -18.36
N GLN A 103 -14.30 17.44 -19.50
CA GLN A 103 -15.11 16.35 -20.05
C GLN A 103 -14.29 15.10 -20.40
N THR A 104 -13.00 15.23 -20.67
CA THR A 104 -12.11 14.10 -20.95
C THR A 104 -11.96 13.16 -19.76
N LEU A 105 -12.22 13.61 -18.53
CA LEU A 105 -12.21 12.80 -17.32
C LEU A 105 -13.38 11.80 -17.26
N SER A 106 -14.41 11.98 -18.07
CA SER A 106 -15.60 11.12 -18.10
C SER A 106 -15.26 9.64 -18.35
N VAL A 107 -14.19 9.37 -19.12
CA VAL A 107 -13.70 8.00 -19.37
C VAL A 107 -13.12 7.34 -18.12
N LEU A 108 -12.65 8.11 -17.14
CA LEU A 108 -12.20 7.59 -15.85
C LEU A 108 -13.37 7.37 -14.89
N GLU A 109 -14.44 8.15 -15.02
CA GLU A 109 -15.64 7.99 -14.20
C GLU A 109 -16.52 6.83 -14.69
N ARG A 110 -16.56 6.60 -16.00
CA ARG A 110 -17.31 5.54 -16.66
C ARG A 110 -16.40 4.78 -17.63
N PRO A 111 -15.48 3.97 -17.11
CA PRO A 111 -14.43 3.37 -17.92
C PRO A 111 -14.93 2.31 -18.92
N TRP A 112 -16.09 1.74 -18.70
CA TRP A 112 -16.82 0.85 -19.62
C TRP A 112 -18.32 0.85 -19.26
N PRO A 113 -19.22 0.31 -20.09
CA PRO A 113 -20.64 0.24 -19.77
C PRO A 113 -20.92 -0.46 -18.44
N GLY A 114 -21.47 0.29 -17.48
CA GLY A 114 -21.74 -0.20 -16.13
C GLY A 114 -20.55 -0.20 -15.17
N GLY A 115 -19.37 0.22 -15.62
CA GLY A 115 -18.19 0.38 -14.77
C GLY A 115 -18.12 1.73 -14.07
N THR A 116 -17.41 1.78 -12.96
CA THR A 116 -17.16 2.99 -12.16
C THR A 116 -15.67 3.24 -12.01
N THR A 117 -15.28 4.44 -11.57
CA THR A 117 -13.89 4.74 -11.19
C THR A 117 -13.36 3.73 -10.17
N GLN A 118 -14.19 3.35 -9.21
CA GLN A 118 -13.81 2.39 -8.17
C GLN A 118 -13.51 1.01 -8.75
N ASP A 119 -14.30 0.54 -9.73
CA ASP A 119 -14.05 -0.74 -10.41
C ASP A 119 -12.73 -0.71 -11.18
N LEU A 120 -12.46 0.38 -11.88
CA LEU A 120 -11.20 0.61 -12.60
C LEU A 120 -10.01 0.53 -11.63
N LEU A 121 -10.03 1.36 -10.58
CA LEU A 121 -8.94 1.48 -9.64
C LEU A 121 -8.72 0.19 -8.84
N SER A 122 -9.80 -0.49 -8.46
CA SER A 122 -9.73 -1.78 -7.78
C SER A 122 -8.99 -2.83 -8.62
N ARG A 123 -9.26 -2.88 -9.92
CA ARG A 123 -8.56 -3.81 -10.82
C ARG A 123 -7.12 -3.40 -11.06
N MET A 124 -6.85 -2.08 -11.17
CA MET A 124 -5.49 -1.56 -11.36
C MET A 124 -4.57 -1.92 -10.19
N ILE A 125 -5.02 -1.67 -8.96
CA ILE A 125 -4.22 -1.99 -7.77
C ILE A 125 -4.08 -3.51 -7.57
N GLN A 126 -5.12 -4.29 -7.86
CA GLN A 126 -5.07 -5.74 -7.76
C GLN A 126 -4.03 -6.33 -8.74
N ASP A 127 -4.00 -5.85 -9.98
CA ASP A 127 -2.98 -6.25 -10.96
C ASP A 127 -1.57 -5.87 -10.50
N ALA A 128 -1.40 -4.64 -10.03
CA ALA A 128 -0.11 -4.15 -9.54
C ALA A 128 0.35 -4.90 -8.28
N ASP A 129 -0.55 -5.22 -7.37
CA ASP A 129 -0.22 -6.00 -6.17
C ASP A 129 0.17 -7.45 -6.52
N LEU A 130 -0.47 -8.08 -7.48
CA LEU A 130 -0.19 -9.48 -7.88
C LEU A 130 0.96 -9.60 -8.87
N ALA A 131 0.97 -8.77 -9.93
CA ALA A 131 1.94 -8.86 -11.01
C ALA A 131 3.04 -7.80 -10.96
N GLY A 132 2.96 -6.83 -10.04
CA GLY A 132 3.81 -5.65 -10.04
C GLY A 132 3.46 -4.62 -11.12
N ASN A 133 2.52 -4.94 -12.01
CA ASN A 133 2.19 -4.17 -13.20
C ASN A 133 0.69 -4.22 -13.48
N SER A 134 0.13 -3.11 -13.96
CA SER A 134 -1.23 -3.07 -14.51
C SER A 134 -1.21 -2.30 -15.82
N TYR A 135 -1.87 -2.82 -16.85
CA TYR A 135 -1.87 -2.27 -18.20
C TYR A 135 -3.29 -2.01 -18.67
N TRP A 136 -3.52 -0.81 -19.19
CA TRP A 136 -4.82 -0.40 -19.70
C TRP A 136 -4.66 0.37 -20.99
N VAL A 137 -5.57 0.15 -21.93
CA VAL A 137 -5.62 0.88 -23.20
C VAL A 137 -6.96 1.58 -23.32
N ARG A 138 -6.98 2.71 -24.03
CA ARG A 138 -8.21 3.41 -24.38
C ARG A 138 -8.65 2.99 -25.78
N GLN A 139 -9.89 2.52 -25.89
CA GLN A 139 -10.51 2.18 -27.15
C GLN A 139 -11.79 3.02 -27.29
N GLY A 140 -11.70 4.12 -28.03
CA GLY A 140 -12.80 5.11 -28.10
C GLY A 140 -13.06 5.76 -26.74
N ASP A 141 -14.26 5.54 -26.22
CA ASP A 141 -14.69 6.04 -24.91
C ASP A 141 -14.63 4.99 -23.79
N GLU A 142 -13.99 3.86 -24.04
CA GLU A 142 -13.86 2.80 -23.07
C GLU A 142 -12.38 2.51 -22.72
N LEU A 143 -12.16 2.01 -21.50
CA LEU A 143 -10.89 1.51 -21.04
C LEU A 143 -10.90 -0.02 -21.00
N VAL A 144 -9.91 -0.62 -21.63
CA VAL A 144 -9.76 -2.07 -21.71
C VAL A 144 -8.56 -2.50 -20.90
N ARG A 145 -8.77 -3.46 -19.99
CA ARG A 145 -7.71 -4.07 -19.20
C ARG A 145 -6.92 -5.06 -20.06
N LEU A 146 -5.60 -4.92 -20.06
CA LEU A 146 -4.70 -5.94 -20.58
C LEU A 146 -4.17 -6.78 -19.41
N ARG A 147 -4.42 -8.06 -19.42
CA ARG A 147 -3.96 -8.97 -18.37
C ARG A 147 -2.42 -8.94 -18.29
N PRO A 148 -1.82 -8.69 -17.11
CA PRO A 148 -0.39 -8.37 -17.00
C PRO A 148 0.55 -9.46 -17.52
N ASP A 149 0.23 -10.72 -17.29
CA ASP A 149 1.02 -11.89 -17.73
C ASP A 149 0.95 -12.14 -19.25
N TRP A 150 0.07 -11.45 -19.97
CA TRP A 150 -0.09 -11.52 -21.42
C TRP A 150 0.54 -10.34 -22.17
N VAL A 151 1.12 -9.39 -21.43
CA VAL A 151 1.78 -8.21 -22.00
C VAL A 151 3.29 -8.43 -22.06
N GLN A 152 3.87 -8.11 -23.18
CA GLN A 152 5.31 -8.05 -23.39
C GLN A 152 5.74 -6.63 -23.70
N ILE A 153 6.72 -6.08 -22.98
CA ILE A 153 7.28 -4.77 -23.25
C ILE A 153 8.41 -4.92 -24.27
N VAL A 154 8.36 -4.10 -25.31
CA VAL A 154 9.39 -4.03 -26.34
C VAL A 154 10.30 -2.86 -26.08
N GLY A 155 11.60 -3.11 -26.00
CA GLY A 155 12.64 -2.11 -25.84
C GLY A 155 13.48 -1.94 -27.09
N LYS A 156 14.01 -0.75 -27.29
CA LYS A 156 15.06 -0.48 -28.27
C LYS A 156 16.31 0.03 -27.55
N PRO A 157 17.52 -0.34 -28.02
CA PRO A 157 18.76 0.15 -27.40
C PRO A 157 18.87 1.66 -27.55
N ARG A 158 19.31 2.33 -26.47
CA ARG A 158 19.70 3.74 -26.52
C ARG A 158 21.18 3.79 -26.84
N THR A 159 21.53 4.44 -27.93
CA THR A 159 22.91 4.69 -28.33
C THR A 159 23.33 6.09 -27.93
N MET A 160 24.52 6.22 -27.36
CA MET A 160 25.17 7.52 -27.09
C MET A 160 26.48 7.63 -27.83
N ASP A 161 26.79 8.83 -28.33
CA ASP A 161 28.07 9.15 -28.90
C ASP A 161 29.12 9.26 -27.78
N THR A 162 30.02 8.29 -27.71
CA THR A 162 31.11 8.29 -26.74
C THR A 162 32.26 9.12 -27.26
N ARG A 163 32.31 10.41 -26.91
CA ARG A 163 33.33 11.38 -27.34
C ARG A 163 34.73 11.15 -26.76
N LEU A 164 34.95 10.15 -25.95
CA LEU A 164 36.30 9.79 -25.45
C LEU A 164 37.06 8.95 -26.48
N GLY A 165 37.57 9.59 -27.57
CA GLY A 165 38.63 9.06 -28.40
C GLY A 165 38.33 7.83 -29.26
N GLY A 166 37.12 7.31 -29.28
CA GLY A 166 36.75 6.10 -30.00
C GLY A 166 35.64 6.35 -31.03
N ARG A 167 35.82 5.87 -32.21
CA ARG A 167 34.82 5.82 -33.28
C ARG A 167 33.76 4.78 -32.93
N GLY A 168 32.77 5.10 -32.11
CA GLY A 168 31.70 4.13 -31.81
C GLY A 168 30.55 4.74 -31.03
N LEU A 169 29.32 4.44 -31.50
CA LEU A 169 28.12 4.62 -30.72
C LEU A 169 28.08 3.49 -29.68
N GLY A 170 28.26 3.82 -28.40
CA GLY A 170 28.07 2.89 -27.30
C GLY A 170 26.59 2.72 -26.95
N GLN A 171 26.16 1.52 -26.68
CA GLN A 171 24.82 1.29 -26.12
C GLN A 171 24.80 1.66 -24.64
N VAL A 172 23.90 2.58 -24.27
CA VAL A 172 23.69 2.99 -22.88
C VAL A 172 22.22 2.83 -22.55
N GLY A 173 21.88 1.66 -22.03
CA GLY A 173 20.53 1.34 -21.59
C GLY A 173 19.53 1.11 -22.73
N TRP A 174 18.26 1.17 -22.36
CA TRP A 174 17.12 0.86 -23.21
C TRP A 174 16.06 1.94 -23.14
N VAL A 175 15.30 2.10 -24.22
CA VAL A 175 14.11 2.96 -24.28
C VAL A 175 12.92 2.08 -24.62
N LYS A 176 11.81 2.27 -23.91
CA LYS A 176 10.55 1.57 -24.20
C LYS A 176 10.06 1.97 -25.60
N ALA A 177 9.88 0.99 -26.47
CA ALA A 177 9.40 1.18 -27.83
C ALA A 177 7.88 0.97 -27.95
N GLY A 178 7.32 0.06 -27.15
CA GLY A 178 5.91 -0.26 -27.16
C GLY A 178 5.61 -1.52 -26.35
N TYR A 179 4.43 -2.06 -26.58
CA TYR A 179 3.93 -3.26 -25.93
C TYR A 179 3.36 -4.22 -26.98
N ILE A 180 3.39 -5.50 -26.69
CA ILE A 180 2.70 -6.54 -27.45
C ILE A 180 1.80 -7.29 -26.49
N TYR A 181 0.51 -7.32 -26.77
CA TYR A 181 -0.49 -8.08 -26.03
C TYR A 181 -0.86 -9.34 -26.81
N THR A 182 -0.71 -10.49 -26.16
CA THR A 182 -1.08 -11.78 -26.78
C THR A 182 -2.07 -12.46 -25.84
N GLU A 183 -3.33 -12.50 -26.25
CA GLU A 183 -4.38 -13.15 -25.47
C GLU A 183 -4.10 -14.65 -25.29
N GLY A 184 -4.13 -15.11 -24.02
CA GLY A 184 -3.68 -16.46 -23.65
C GLY A 184 -2.19 -16.55 -23.33
N GLY A 185 -1.45 -15.44 -23.43
CA GLY A 185 -0.03 -15.38 -23.09
C GLY A 185 0.91 -15.98 -24.14
N ALA A 186 2.16 -16.18 -23.73
CA ALA A 186 3.24 -16.61 -24.63
C ALA A 186 3.05 -18.01 -25.24
N ALA A 187 2.26 -18.87 -24.61
CA ALA A 187 1.97 -20.22 -25.10
C ALA A 187 0.78 -20.25 -26.09
N SER A 188 0.09 -19.12 -26.25
CA SER A 188 -1.04 -19.01 -27.18
C SER A 188 -0.56 -18.97 -28.64
N GLN A 189 -1.39 -19.50 -29.55
CA GLN A 189 -1.19 -19.36 -31.00
C GLN A 189 -1.80 -18.05 -31.55
N ASN A 190 -2.35 -17.18 -30.70
CA ASN A 190 -2.94 -15.92 -31.11
C ASN A 190 -1.84 -14.93 -31.55
N GLU A 191 -2.15 -14.15 -32.58
CA GLU A 191 -1.28 -13.05 -32.99
C GLU A 191 -1.23 -11.98 -31.89
N GLY A 192 -0.02 -11.49 -31.61
CA GLY A 192 0.17 -10.39 -30.66
C GLY A 192 -0.29 -9.05 -31.26
N VAL A 193 -1.07 -8.32 -30.52
CA VAL A 193 -1.52 -6.96 -30.87
C VAL A 193 -0.49 -5.95 -30.37
N PRO A 194 0.17 -5.18 -31.25
CA PRO A 194 1.14 -4.17 -30.86
C PRO A 194 0.43 -2.87 -30.43
N PHE A 195 0.96 -2.26 -29.37
CA PHE A 195 0.56 -0.93 -28.87
C PHE A 195 1.79 -0.05 -28.75
N THR A 196 1.64 1.23 -29.02
CA THR A 196 2.65 2.25 -28.77
C THR A 196 2.74 2.60 -27.28
N VAL A 197 3.80 3.31 -26.89
CA VAL A 197 3.98 3.74 -25.49
C VAL A 197 2.87 4.68 -25.01
N ASP A 198 2.30 5.48 -25.93
CA ASP A 198 1.30 6.50 -25.61
C ASP A 198 -0.14 5.94 -25.60
N GLU A 199 -0.35 4.73 -26.10
CA GLU A 199 -1.65 4.04 -26.09
C GLU A 199 -1.90 3.22 -24.82
N VAL A 200 -0.86 3.00 -24.00
CA VAL A 200 -0.95 2.13 -22.81
C VAL A 200 -0.67 2.92 -21.53
N ALA A 201 -1.63 2.94 -20.62
CA ALA A 201 -1.37 3.30 -19.24
C ALA A 201 -0.70 2.11 -18.53
N HIS A 202 0.56 2.27 -18.21
CA HIS A 202 1.35 1.26 -17.49
C HIS A 202 1.58 1.73 -16.04
N PHE A 203 0.86 1.13 -15.10
CA PHE A 203 0.97 1.38 -13.67
C PHE A 203 1.86 0.31 -13.04
N ALA A 204 3.07 0.70 -12.61
CA ALA A 204 4.09 -0.16 -11.99
C ALA A 204 4.68 0.58 -10.76
N PRO A 205 4.00 0.53 -9.61
CA PRO A 205 4.35 1.35 -8.45
C PRO A 205 5.67 0.97 -7.78
N ILE A 206 6.06 -0.30 -7.84
CA ILE A 206 7.30 -0.80 -7.25
C ILE A 206 8.20 -1.24 -8.39
N PRO A 207 9.35 -0.57 -8.65
CA PRO A 207 10.25 -0.97 -9.70
C PRO A 207 10.94 -2.29 -9.36
N ASP A 208 11.11 -3.16 -10.35
CA ASP A 208 11.91 -4.36 -10.19
C ASP A 208 13.40 -4.00 -10.43
N PRO A 209 14.30 -4.26 -9.47
CA PRO A 209 15.71 -3.91 -9.61
C PRO A 209 16.44 -4.70 -10.73
N LEU A 210 15.88 -5.83 -11.16
CA LEU A 210 16.44 -6.67 -12.23
C LEU A 210 15.86 -6.33 -13.62
N ALA A 211 14.80 -5.55 -13.66
CA ALA A 211 14.10 -5.15 -14.88
C ALA A 211 14.38 -3.70 -15.23
N VAL A 212 14.13 -3.34 -16.50
CA VAL A 212 14.25 -1.95 -16.95
C VAL A 212 12.91 -1.21 -16.89
N PHE A 213 11.81 -1.90 -17.19
CA PHE A 213 10.49 -1.27 -17.34
C PHE A 213 9.40 -1.91 -16.49
N THR A 214 9.52 -3.18 -16.14
CA THR A 214 8.51 -3.88 -15.34
C THR A 214 8.63 -3.55 -13.86
N GLY A 215 7.50 -3.61 -13.18
CA GLY A 215 7.43 -3.54 -11.72
C GLY A 215 7.44 -4.93 -11.08
N MET A 216 7.66 -4.95 -9.77
CA MET A 216 7.67 -6.15 -8.92
C MET A 216 6.46 -6.14 -7.97
N SER A 217 5.84 -7.30 -7.79
CA SER A 217 4.81 -7.49 -6.77
C SER A 217 5.41 -7.38 -5.36
N TRP A 218 4.73 -6.71 -4.45
CA TRP A 218 5.12 -6.68 -3.05
C TRP A 218 5.03 -8.05 -2.37
N LEU A 219 4.29 -9.00 -2.96
CA LEU A 219 4.22 -10.38 -2.49
C LEU A 219 5.51 -11.16 -2.76
N THR A 220 6.27 -10.78 -3.79
CA THR A 220 7.47 -11.51 -4.20
C THR A 220 8.48 -11.70 -3.07
N PRO A 221 8.90 -10.66 -2.33
CA PRO A 221 9.89 -10.82 -1.26
C PRO A 221 9.38 -11.59 -0.04
N ILE A 222 8.06 -11.71 0.14
CA ILE A 222 7.45 -12.34 1.32
C ILE A 222 6.81 -13.71 1.03
N LEU A 223 7.10 -14.30 -0.12
CA LEU A 223 6.56 -15.62 -0.48
C LEU A 223 6.89 -16.70 0.54
N ARG A 224 8.05 -16.62 1.19
CA ARG A 224 8.47 -17.58 2.23
C ARG A 224 7.60 -17.45 3.48
N GLU A 225 7.25 -16.24 3.89
CA GLU A 225 6.37 -15.98 5.03
C GLU A 225 4.96 -16.49 4.76
N ILE A 226 4.46 -16.28 3.54
CA ILE A 226 3.15 -16.79 3.10
C ILE A 226 3.15 -18.32 3.14
N GLN A 227 4.21 -18.97 2.63
CA GLN A 227 4.32 -20.42 2.66
C GLN A 227 4.46 -20.97 4.09
N ALA A 228 5.19 -20.28 4.95
CA ALA A 228 5.30 -20.64 6.36
C ALA A 228 3.94 -20.58 7.07
N ASP A 229 3.14 -19.53 6.81
CA ASP A 229 1.77 -19.41 7.35
C ASP A 229 0.86 -20.53 6.84
N HIS A 230 0.94 -20.88 5.54
CA HIS A 230 0.23 -22.04 4.98
C HIS A 230 0.65 -23.35 5.64
N ALA A 231 1.96 -23.55 5.87
CA ALA A 231 2.47 -24.76 6.52
C ALA A 231 2.00 -24.85 7.97
N MET A 232 2.00 -23.75 8.71
CA MET A 232 1.48 -23.67 10.07
C MET A 232 -0.03 -23.95 10.12
N THR A 233 -0.80 -23.36 9.22
CA THR A 233 -2.25 -23.62 9.13
C THR A 233 -2.53 -25.09 8.81
N ARG A 234 -1.78 -25.69 7.90
CA ARG A 234 -1.89 -27.12 7.55
C ARG A 234 -1.51 -28.01 8.74
N HIS A 235 -0.44 -27.68 9.43
CA HIS A 235 -0.02 -28.42 10.63
C HIS A 235 -1.08 -28.34 11.73
N GLN A 236 -1.60 -27.15 11.99
CA GLN A 236 -2.66 -26.95 12.99
C GLN A 236 -3.93 -27.72 12.61
N ARG A 237 -4.34 -27.69 11.34
CA ARG A 237 -5.47 -28.47 10.85
C ARG A 237 -5.24 -29.96 11.02
N SER A 238 -4.08 -30.48 10.58
CA SER A 238 -3.70 -31.89 10.73
C SER A 238 -3.71 -32.33 12.18
N PHE A 239 -3.27 -31.47 13.09
CA PHE A 239 -3.33 -31.74 14.53
C PHE A 239 -4.77 -31.93 15.00
N PHE A 240 -5.69 -31.05 14.60
CA PHE A 240 -7.12 -31.20 14.96
C PHE A 240 -7.78 -32.38 14.26
N ASP A 241 -7.51 -32.58 12.96
CA ASP A 241 -8.07 -33.69 12.18
C ASP A 241 -7.66 -35.06 12.76
N ASN A 242 -6.47 -35.16 13.32
CA ASN A 242 -5.97 -36.37 13.98
C ASN A 242 -6.39 -36.46 15.47
N GLY A 243 -7.31 -35.60 15.93
CA GLY A 243 -7.88 -35.65 17.27
C GLY A 243 -6.92 -35.22 18.39
N ALA A 244 -5.97 -34.31 18.05
CA ALA A 244 -4.96 -33.83 18.97
C ALA A 244 -4.13 -34.99 19.61
N THR A 245 -4.10 -36.13 18.95
CA THR A 245 -3.31 -37.26 19.41
C THR A 245 -1.84 -36.90 19.28
N VAL A 246 -1.21 -36.78 20.42
CA VAL A 246 0.24 -36.67 20.54
C VAL A 246 0.85 -37.89 19.85
N ASN A 247 1.95 -37.69 19.12
CA ASN A 247 2.72 -38.80 18.61
C ASN A 247 3.02 -39.76 19.80
N MET A 248 2.41 -40.92 19.79
CA MET A 248 2.59 -41.89 20.83
C MET A 248 3.35 -43.10 20.27
N VAL A 249 4.26 -43.59 21.04
CA VAL A 249 4.92 -44.88 20.77
C VAL A 249 4.22 -45.93 21.63
N VAL A 250 3.57 -46.86 20.95
CA VAL A 250 2.96 -48.02 21.61
C VAL A 250 3.96 -49.16 21.60
N LYS A 251 4.41 -49.58 22.76
CA LYS A 251 5.25 -50.77 22.91
C LYS A 251 4.36 -51.99 23.05
N HIS A 252 4.44 -52.88 22.10
CA HIS A 252 3.76 -54.16 22.14
C HIS A 252 4.58 -55.21 22.94
N PRO A 253 3.90 -56.16 23.61
CA PRO A 253 4.62 -57.22 24.36
C PRO A 253 5.44 -58.07 23.40
N GLN A 254 6.52 -58.66 23.95
CA GLN A 254 7.37 -59.61 23.19
C GLN A 254 6.53 -60.80 22.73
N GLY A 255 6.51 -61.08 21.42
CA GLY A 255 5.71 -62.15 20.80
C GLY A 255 4.44 -61.69 20.08
N ALA A 256 4.15 -60.37 20.03
CA ALA A 256 3.09 -59.85 19.17
C ALA A 256 3.45 -60.10 17.70
N THR A 257 2.51 -60.68 16.93
CA THR A 257 2.70 -60.90 15.50
C THR A 257 2.43 -59.58 14.73
N GLN A 258 3.10 -59.42 13.60
CA GLN A 258 2.94 -58.21 12.77
C GLN A 258 1.48 -57.93 12.41
N ASP A 259 0.72 -58.99 12.06
CA ASP A 259 -0.70 -58.91 11.74
C ASP A 259 -1.55 -58.40 12.91
N ALA A 260 -1.21 -58.80 14.13
CA ALA A 260 -1.91 -58.34 15.35
C ALA A 260 -1.63 -56.83 15.58
N VAL A 261 -0.39 -56.37 15.37
CA VAL A 261 -0.01 -54.96 15.47
C VAL A 261 -0.70 -54.10 14.45
N GLU A 262 -0.76 -54.54 13.19
CA GLU A 262 -1.46 -53.82 12.10
C GLU A 262 -2.98 -53.76 12.34
N LYS A 263 -3.59 -54.84 12.77
CA LYS A 263 -5.00 -54.90 13.11
C LYS A 263 -5.34 -53.93 14.24
N TRP A 264 -4.52 -53.96 15.29
CA TRP A 264 -4.69 -53.02 16.40
C TRP A 264 -4.51 -51.55 15.93
N GLY A 265 -3.54 -51.25 15.10
CA GLY A 265 -3.29 -49.92 14.59
C GLY A 265 -4.51 -49.39 13.78
N LYS A 266 -5.14 -50.23 12.93
CA LYS A 266 -6.32 -49.89 12.17
C LYS A 266 -7.55 -49.68 13.12
N GLU A 267 -7.75 -50.53 14.10
CA GLU A 267 -8.82 -50.39 15.09
C GLU A 267 -8.61 -49.13 15.96
N PHE A 268 -7.37 -48.87 16.36
CA PHE A 268 -7.01 -47.68 17.09
C PHE A 268 -7.35 -46.40 16.29
N GLN A 269 -6.91 -46.34 15.06
CA GLN A 269 -7.17 -45.18 14.21
C GLN A 269 -8.66 -44.97 13.94
N SER A 270 -9.42 -46.03 13.78
CA SER A 270 -10.87 -45.95 13.55
C SER A 270 -11.64 -45.51 14.78
N LYS A 271 -11.22 -45.89 16.00
CA LYS A 271 -11.91 -45.62 17.26
C LYS A 271 -11.48 -44.32 17.95
N PHE A 272 -10.24 -43.92 17.76
CA PHE A 272 -9.61 -42.78 18.46
C PHE A 272 -9.12 -41.69 17.54
N GLY A 273 -9.01 -41.92 16.22
CA GLY A 273 -8.68 -40.89 15.26
C GLY A 273 -9.83 -39.90 15.06
N GLY A 274 -9.48 -38.60 14.80
CA GLY A 274 -10.42 -37.52 14.46
C GLY A 274 -10.96 -36.73 15.65
N VAL A 275 -11.39 -35.52 15.40
CA VAL A 275 -11.88 -34.52 16.39
C VAL A 275 -13.01 -35.04 17.25
N GLY A 276 -13.90 -35.84 16.66
CA GLY A 276 -15.09 -36.41 17.38
C GLY A 276 -14.71 -37.46 18.43
N ASN A 277 -13.50 -37.94 18.43
CA ASN A 277 -13.03 -38.99 19.35
C ASN A 277 -12.01 -38.46 20.41
N ALA A 278 -11.80 -37.15 20.45
CA ALA A 278 -10.93 -36.53 21.43
C ALA A 278 -11.41 -36.86 22.87
N TYR A 279 -10.46 -37.06 23.77
CA TYR A 279 -10.72 -37.40 25.21
C TYR A 279 -11.34 -38.77 25.50
N LYS A 280 -11.41 -39.70 24.53
CA LYS A 280 -11.83 -41.09 24.80
C LYS A 280 -10.72 -41.84 25.55
N THR A 281 -11.12 -42.62 26.56
CA THR A 281 -10.17 -43.41 27.34
C THR A 281 -9.64 -44.58 26.51
N LEU A 282 -8.32 -44.72 26.40
CA LEU A 282 -7.67 -45.79 25.73
C LEU A 282 -7.45 -46.95 26.75
N GLN A 283 -7.93 -48.13 26.38
CA GLN A 283 -7.58 -49.37 27.12
C GLN A 283 -6.54 -50.16 26.34
N LEU A 284 -5.46 -50.51 27.03
CA LEU A 284 -4.36 -51.26 26.46
C LEU A 284 -4.48 -52.74 26.83
N TYR A 285 -3.91 -53.60 25.98
CA TYR A 285 -3.74 -55.01 26.34
C TYR A 285 -2.73 -55.19 27.46
N PRO A 286 -2.85 -56.25 28.28
CA PRO A 286 -1.86 -56.54 29.29
C PRO A 286 -0.45 -56.65 28.68
N GLY A 287 0.52 -55.89 29.22
CA GLY A 287 1.88 -55.86 28.77
C GLY A 287 2.18 -54.85 27.64
N ALA A 288 1.22 -54.10 27.14
CA ALA A 288 1.45 -52.95 26.26
C ALA A 288 1.67 -51.69 27.10
N ASP A 289 2.63 -50.89 26.71
CA ASP A 289 2.95 -49.57 27.31
C ASP A 289 2.84 -48.48 26.27
N VAL A 290 2.36 -47.30 26.66
CA VAL A 290 2.22 -46.14 25.81
C VAL A 290 3.09 -45.01 26.34
N GLN A 291 4.06 -44.64 25.54
CA GLN A 291 4.86 -43.46 25.82
C GLN A 291 4.49 -42.34 24.87
N VAL A 292 4.02 -41.23 25.42
CA VAL A 292 3.77 -40.02 24.65
C VAL A 292 5.13 -39.39 24.28
N VAL A 293 5.40 -39.34 22.97
CA VAL A 293 6.61 -38.74 22.40
C VAL A 293 6.20 -37.58 21.56
N GLY A 294 6.02 -36.43 22.15
CA GLY A 294 5.67 -35.21 21.40
C GLY A 294 5.59 -34.00 22.32
N SER A 295 5.85 -32.85 21.75
CA SER A 295 5.66 -31.56 22.41
C SER A 295 4.17 -31.26 22.63
N ASN A 296 3.84 -30.82 23.83
CA ASN A 296 2.52 -30.36 24.18
C ASN A 296 2.18 -29.09 23.37
N LEU A 297 0.97 -28.95 22.90
CA LEU A 297 0.49 -27.71 22.22
C LEU A 297 0.73 -26.45 23.07
N LYS A 298 0.78 -26.58 24.39
CA LYS A 298 1.16 -25.50 25.31
C LYS A 298 2.61 -25.04 25.17
N GLU A 299 3.52 -25.89 24.65
CA GLU A 299 4.93 -25.58 24.50
C GLU A 299 5.23 -24.88 23.16
N ILE A 300 4.32 -24.97 22.19
CA ILE A 300 4.41 -24.25 20.93
C ILE A 300 3.46 -23.06 21.04
N ASP A 301 3.98 -21.89 21.31
CA ASP A 301 3.18 -20.67 21.30
C ASP A 301 2.84 -20.27 19.85
N PHE A 302 1.86 -20.97 19.29
CA PHE A 302 1.36 -20.71 17.93
C PHE A 302 0.92 -19.27 17.73
N LYS A 303 0.45 -18.61 18.79
CA LYS A 303 -0.02 -17.23 18.71
C LYS A 303 1.14 -16.27 18.45
N GLU A 304 2.24 -16.44 19.15
CA GLU A 304 3.41 -15.57 19.05
C GLU A 304 4.13 -15.77 17.70
N VAL A 305 4.36 -17.02 17.32
CA VAL A 305 5.01 -17.37 16.04
C VAL A 305 4.16 -16.91 14.85
N ARG A 306 2.85 -17.09 14.92
CA ARG A 306 1.94 -16.69 13.85
C ARG A 306 1.78 -15.18 13.75
N GLY A 307 1.67 -14.48 14.89
CA GLY A 307 1.56 -13.03 14.94
C GLY A 307 2.73 -12.33 14.25
N GLY A 308 3.98 -12.79 14.49
CA GLY A 308 5.16 -12.25 13.82
C GLY A 308 5.13 -12.43 12.28
N GLY A 309 4.60 -13.55 11.79
CA GLY A 309 4.42 -13.79 10.35
C GLY A 309 3.36 -12.87 9.73
N GLU A 310 2.21 -12.73 10.37
CA GLU A 310 1.12 -11.85 9.95
C GLU A 310 1.56 -10.38 9.86
N THR A 311 2.32 -9.91 10.85
CA THR A 311 2.84 -8.54 10.90
C THR A 311 3.84 -8.27 9.78
N ARG A 312 4.69 -9.23 9.40
CA ARG A 312 5.61 -9.09 8.26
C ARG A 312 4.87 -8.97 6.94
N ILE A 313 3.81 -9.75 6.74
CA ILE A 313 2.96 -9.66 5.54
C ILE A 313 2.31 -8.26 5.47
N ALA A 314 1.73 -7.78 6.57
CA ALA A 314 1.13 -6.46 6.64
C ALA A 314 2.14 -5.33 6.40
N ALA A 315 3.36 -5.44 6.96
CA ALA A 315 4.44 -4.49 6.76
C ALA A 315 4.88 -4.42 5.29
N ALA A 316 5.01 -5.56 4.60
CA ALA A 316 5.35 -5.61 3.17
C ALA A 316 4.25 -5.02 2.29
N ALA A 317 2.98 -5.20 2.66
CA ALA A 317 1.84 -4.57 2.02
C ALA A 317 1.80 -3.04 2.23
N GLY A 318 2.58 -2.50 3.16
CA GLY A 318 2.51 -1.10 3.58
C GLY A 318 1.25 -0.77 4.38
N VAL A 319 0.61 -1.78 5.00
CA VAL A 319 -0.62 -1.63 5.78
C VAL A 319 -0.31 -1.87 7.25
N PRO A 320 -0.57 -0.92 8.15
CA PRO A 320 -0.37 -1.12 9.57
C PRO A 320 -1.24 -2.27 10.11
N PRO A 321 -0.71 -3.18 10.95
CA PRO A 321 -1.41 -4.35 11.47
C PRO A 321 -2.73 -4.02 12.18
N VAL A 322 -2.80 -2.88 12.85
CA VAL A 322 -4.00 -2.40 13.55
C VAL A 322 -5.14 -2.08 12.59
N ILE A 323 -4.86 -1.63 11.37
CA ILE A 323 -5.86 -1.30 10.34
C ILE A 323 -6.48 -2.59 9.77
N VAL A 324 -5.68 -3.63 9.63
CA VAL A 324 -6.14 -4.95 9.15
C VAL A 324 -6.87 -5.73 10.26
N GLY A 325 -6.63 -5.36 11.53
CA GLY A 325 -7.22 -6.06 12.69
C GLY A 325 -6.42 -7.29 13.13
N LEU A 326 -5.11 -7.32 12.85
CA LEU A 326 -4.24 -8.42 13.26
C LEU A 326 -3.99 -8.40 14.79
N SER A 327 -3.75 -9.57 15.38
CA SER A 327 -3.70 -9.76 16.83
C SER A 327 -2.65 -8.91 17.55
N GLU A 328 -1.46 -8.76 16.98
CA GLU A 328 -0.40 -7.89 17.53
C GLU A 328 -0.78 -6.40 17.45
N GLY A 329 -1.42 -6.00 16.34
CA GLY A 329 -1.92 -4.63 16.18
C GLY A 329 -3.01 -4.29 17.20
N LEU A 330 -3.93 -5.22 17.46
CA LEU A 330 -5.02 -5.05 18.42
C LEU A 330 -4.56 -5.02 19.87
N ALA A 331 -3.54 -5.82 20.23
CA ALA A 331 -3.00 -5.84 21.58
C ALA A 331 -2.35 -4.50 21.98
N ALA A 332 -1.83 -3.75 21.01
CA ALA A 332 -1.23 -2.43 21.18
C ALA A 332 -2.18 -1.28 20.80
N ALA A 333 -3.42 -1.57 20.36
CA ALA A 333 -4.34 -0.59 19.84
C ALA A 333 -4.88 0.32 20.94
N THR A 334 -4.50 1.59 20.87
CA THR A 334 -5.13 2.68 21.58
C THR A 334 -5.76 3.62 20.54
N TYR A 335 -6.69 4.47 20.96
CA TYR A 335 -7.33 5.43 20.06
C TYR A 335 -6.30 6.33 19.36
N SER A 336 -5.26 6.73 20.08
CA SER A 336 -4.14 7.53 19.56
C SER A 336 -3.33 6.79 18.49
N ASN A 337 -3.07 5.50 18.68
CA ASN A 337 -2.28 4.71 17.74
C ASN A 337 -3.03 4.43 16.43
N TYR A 338 -4.37 4.33 16.48
CA TYR A 338 -5.17 4.13 15.28
C TYR A 338 -5.12 5.34 14.34
N GLY A 339 -5.22 6.56 14.86
CA GLY A 339 -5.06 7.79 14.08
C GLY A 339 -3.68 7.89 13.42
N GLN A 340 -2.61 7.56 14.15
CA GLN A 340 -1.25 7.51 13.59
C GLN A 340 -1.08 6.42 12.53
N ALA A 341 -1.70 5.26 12.72
CA ALA A 341 -1.69 4.19 11.73
C ALA A 341 -2.41 4.60 10.43
N ARG A 342 -3.55 5.32 10.54
CA ARG A 342 -4.24 5.88 9.38
C ARG A 342 -3.35 6.87 8.62
N ARG A 343 -2.72 7.81 9.31
CA ARG A 343 -1.78 8.77 8.67
C ARG A 343 -0.61 8.05 8.00
N ARG A 344 -0.03 7.05 8.65
CA ARG A 344 1.05 6.25 8.06
C ARG A 344 0.62 5.52 6.79
N LEU A 345 -0.58 4.92 6.76
CA LEU A 345 -1.13 4.29 5.56
C LEU A 345 -1.40 5.31 4.45
N ALA A 346 -1.93 6.49 4.81
CA ALA A 346 -2.18 7.56 3.87
C ALA A 346 -0.88 8.08 3.24
N ASP A 347 0.06 8.54 4.07
CA ASP A 347 1.26 9.23 3.61
C ASP A 347 2.29 8.26 3.02
N GLY A 348 2.45 7.09 3.62
CA GLY A 348 3.46 6.11 3.20
C GLY A 348 3.03 5.19 2.07
N THR A 349 1.74 5.00 1.87
CA THR A 349 1.23 4.02 0.89
C THR A 349 0.26 4.65 -0.11
N ALA A 350 -0.84 5.27 0.35
CA ALA A 350 -1.91 5.70 -0.54
C ALA A 350 -1.48 6.87 -1.45
N HIS A 351 -0.96 7.95 -0.88
CA HIS A 351 -0.54 9.14 -1.66
C HIS A 351 0.51 8.83 -2.73
N PRO A 352 1.61 8.09 -2.45
CA PRO A 352 2.57 7.72 -3.49
C PRO A 352 1.97 6.87 -4.61
N LEU A 353 1.06 5.94 -4.26
CA LEU A 353 0.36 5.12 -5.24
C LEU A 353 -0.54 5.96 -6.15
N TRP A 354 -1.31 6.91 -5.61
CA TRP A 354 -2.19 7.81 -6.37
C TRP A 354 -1.40 8.75 -7.29
N GLN A 355 -0.23 9.23 -6.84
CA GLN A 355 0.66 10.06 -7.67
C GLN A 355 1.19 9.26 -8.87
N ASN A 356 1.65 8.05 -8.64
CA ASN A 356 2.14 7.17 -9.71
C ASN A 356 1.01 6.79 -10.68
N LEU A 357 -0.18 6.48 -10.14
CA LEU A 357 -1.37 6.18 -10.90
C LEU A 357 -1.75 7.33 -11.83
N SER A 358 -1.83 8.56 -11.32
CA SER A 358 -2.18 9.74 -12.10
C SER A 358 -1.21 9.94 -13.26
N GLY A 359 0.11 9.82 -13.02
CA GLY A 359 1.11 9.90 -14.07
C GLY A 359 1.02 8.76 -15.10
N SER A 360 0.54 7.58 -14.69
CA SER A 360 0.35 6.44 -15.59
C SER A 360 -0.87 6.63 -16.50
N LEU A 361 -1.99 7.09 -15.93
CA LEU A 361 -3.24 7.33 -16.66
C LEU A 361 -3.19 8.56 -17.58
N GLU A 362 -2.33 9.54 -17.28
CA GLU A 362 -2.14 10.74 -18.11
C GLU A 362 -1.78 10.41 -19.57
N ARG A 363 -1.20 9.23 -19.82
CA ARG A 363 -0.89 8.77 -21.17
C ARG A 363 -2.13 8.54 -22.04
N ILE A 364 -3.16 7.97 -21.45
CA ILE A 364 -4.42 7.64 -22.17
C ILE A 364 -5.51 8.69 -21.93
N VAL A 365 -5.33 9.56 -20.92
CA VAL A 365 -6.20 10.72 -20.63
C VAL A 365 -5.31 11.96 -20.53
N PRO A 366 -4.82 12.47 -21.66
CA PRO A 366 -3.92 13.62 -21.67
C PRO A 366 -4.61 14.88 -21.18
N PRO A 367 -3.89 15.76 -20.47
CA PRO A 367 -4.41 17.02 -20.00
C PRO A 367 -4.77 17.94 -21.19
N PRO A 368 -5.78 18.81 -21.03
CA PRO A 368 -6.26 19.69 -22.11
C PRO A 368 -5.22 20.73 -22.53
N ASN A 369 -4.24 21.02 -21.70
CA ASN A 369 -3.16 21.96 -22.01
C ASN A 369 -1.83 21.49 -21.43
N ARG A 370 -0.70 22.01 -21.98
CA ARG A 370 0.67 21.63 -21.58
C ARG A 370 1.07 22.12 -20.19
N SER A 371 0.32 23.04 -19.60
CA SER A 371 0.56 23.57 -18.26
C SER A 371 -0.28 22.90 -17.20
N SER A 372 -0.93 21.80 -17.50
CA SER A 372 -1.70 21.01 -16.54
C SER A 372 -1.24 19.54 -16.57
N ARG A 373 -1.59 18.81 -15.53
CA ARG A 373 -1.37 17.36 -15.40
C ARG A 373 -2.63 16.69 -14.89
N LEU A 374 -2.77 15.42 -15.14
CA LEU A 374 -3.77 14.60 -14.46
C LEU A 374 -3.39 14.45 -12.99
N TRP A 375 -4.34 14.69 -12.11
CA TRP A 375 -4.12 14.61 -10.67
C TRP A 375 -5.30 13.92 -9.98
N TYR A 376 -5.07 13.44 -8.78
CA TYR A 376 -6.12 12.83 -7.96
C TYR A 376 -6.72 13.86 -6.99
N ASP A 377 -7.99 13.63 -6.65
CA ASP A 377 -8.70 14.32 -5.58
C ASP A 377 -9.03 13.32 -4.46
N ALA A 378 -8.48 13.57 -3.30
CA ALA A 378 -8.69 12.75 -2.11
C ALA A 378 -9.47 13.49 -1.01
N SER A 379 -10.04 14.66 -1.31
CA SER A 379 -10.76 15.51 -0.34
C SER A 379 -11.98 14.82 0.27
N ASP A 380 -12.65 13.97 -0.51
CA ASP A 380 -13.85 13.23 -0.09
C ASP A 380 -13.55 11.88 0.57
N VAL A 381 -12.27 11.49 0.69
CA VAL A 381 -11.89 10.19 1.24
C VAL A 381 -12.08 10.21 2.76
N PRO A 382 -13.08 9.46 3.32
CA PRO A 382 -13.39 9.52 4.76
C PRO A 382 -12.22 9.05 5.63
N PHE A 383 -11.41 8.15 5.08
CA PHE A 383 -10.22 7.62 5.74
C PHE A 383 -9.15 8.70 6.00
N LEU A 384 -9.08 9.75 5.16
CA LEU A 384 -8.11 10.85 5.27
C LEU A 384 -8.65 12.03 6.08
N ARG A 385 -9.97 12.10 6.30
CA ARG A 385 -10.55 13.20 7.07
C ARG A 385 -9.98 13.18 8.48
N GLU A 386 -9.51 14.34 8.90
CA GLU A 386 -9.11 14.56 10.28
C GLU A 386 -10.32 14.36 11.20
N ASP A 387 -10.10 13.81 12.40
CA ASP A 387 -11.14 13.79 13.41
C ASP A 387 -11.62 15.22 13.66
N GLU A 388 -12.92 15.42 13.89
CA GLU A 388 -13.48 16.77 14.12
C GLU A 388 -12.74 17.55 15.21
N ALA A 389 -12.20 16.86 16.19
CA ALA A 389 -11.36 17.46 17.25
C ALA A 389 -10.02 17.96 16.70
N ASP A 390 -9.37 17.23 15.81
CA ASP A 390 -8.11 17.65 15.18
C ASP A 390 -8.35 18.84 14.25
N ALA A 391 -9.43 18.81 13.46
CA ALA A 391 -9.82 19.92 12.61
C ALA A 391 -10.14 21.20 13.42
N ALA A 392 -10.84 21.05 14.54
CA ALA A 392 -11.12 22.16 15.45
C ALA A 392 -9.83 22.72 16.09
N ASN A 393 -8.91 21.86 16.49
CA ASN A 393 -7.60 22.28 17.02
C ASN A 393 -6.76 23.01 15.97
N ILE A 394 -6.71 22.52 14.75
CA ILE A 394 -6.01 23.17 13.63
C ILE A 394 -6.62 24.52 13.34
N ALA A 395 -7.95 24.62 13.29
CA ALA A 395 -8.65 25.88 13.11
C ALA A 395 -8.35 26.88 14.24
N ALA A 396 -8.33 26.43 15.50
CA ALA A 396 -7.99 27.25 16.64
C ALA A 396 -6.53 27.74 16.58
N VAL A 397 -5.59 26.87 16.22
CA VAL A 397 -4.17 27.25 16.04
C VAL A 397 -4.01 28.23 14.89
N LYS A 398 -4.66 28.02 13.74
CA LYS A 398 -4.64 28.96 12.62
C LYS A 398 -5.19 30.32 13.02
N ALA A 399 -6.35 30.36 13.69
CA ALA A 399 -6.96 31.61 14.16
C ALA A 399 -6.05 32.35 15.14
N SER A 400 -5.42 31.63 16.08
CA SER A 400 -4.44 32.19 17.03
C SER A 400 -3.21 32.76 16.32
N THR A 401 -2.69 32.06 15.29
CA THR A 401 -1.55 32.51 14.50
C THR A 401 -1.88 33.76 13.69
N ILE A 402 -3.05 33.80 13.04
CA ILE A 402 -3.53 35.00 12.34
C ILE A 402 -3.67 36.17 13.29
N ALA A 403 -4.28 35.96 14.46
CA ALA A 403 -4.40 37.01 15.49
C ALA A 403 -3.04 37.52 15.93
N SER A 404 -2.06 36.64 16.13
CA SER A 404 -0.68 36.99 16.46
C SER A 404 -0.02 37.87 15.40
N TYR A 405 -0.12 37.48 14.11
CA TYR A 405 0.45 38.27 13.01
C TYR A 405 -0.21 39.64 12.89
N VAL A 406 -1.53 39.71 13.02
CA VAL A 406 -2.25 41.01 13.03
C VAL A 406 -1.85 41.90 14.21
N THR A 407 -1.67 41.32 15.39
CA THR A 407 -1.21 42.06 16.59
C THR A 407 0.22 42.57 16.43
N GLN A 408 1.07 41.86 15.68
CA GLN A 408 2.44 42.29 15.40
C GLN A 408 2.55 43.32 14.27
N GLY A 409 1.43 43.75 13.69
CA GLY A 409 1.43 44.83 12.71
C GLY A 409 1.32 44.40 11.24
N PHE A 410 1.05 43.13 10.96
CA PHE A 410 0.80 42.67 9.58
C PHE A 410 -0.66 42.92 9.18
N THR A 411 -0.90 43.11 7.88
CA THR A 411 -2.27 43.29 7.37
C THR A 411 -3.08 42.00 7.53
N LYS A 412 -4.37 42.13 7.87
CA LYS A 412 -5.26 40.96 8.06
C LYS A 412 -5.30 40.05 6.85
N GLU A 413 -5.37 40.63 5.65
CA GLU A 413 -5.45 39.88 4.40
C GLU A 413 -4.17 39.10 4.11
N SER A 414 -2.99 39.68 4.39
CA SER A 414 -1.71 39.00 4.20
C SER A 414 -1.51 37.89 5.26
N ALA A 415 -1.96 38.13 6.49
CA ALA A 415 -1.87 37.13 7.56
C ALA A 415 -2.73 35.90 7.25
N VAL A 416 -3.95 36.08 6.74
CA VAL A 416 -4.82 34.97 6.32
C VAL A 416 -4.16 34.21 5.17
N LYS A 417 -3.70 34.89 4.11
CA LYS A 417 -3.02 34.26 2.98
C LYS A 417 -1.76 33.50 3.38
N ALA A 418 -0.93 34.06 4.27
CA ALA A 418 0.28 33.44 4.76
C ALA A 418 -0.01 32.16 5.55
N VAL A 419 -1.02 32.17 6.42
CA VAL A 419 -1.40 30.98 7.21
C VAL A 419 -2.05 29.91 6.37
N ASP A 420 -2.89 30.27 5.40
CA ASP A 420 -3.54 29.28 4.52
C ASP A 420 -2.58 28.65 3.52
N SER A 421 -1.62 29.43 2.98
CA SER A 421 -0.61 28.91 2.06
C SER A 421 0.60 28.29 2.76
N GLY A 422 0.79 28.54 4.08
CA GLY A 422 1.99 28.14 4.81
C GLY A 422 3.26 28.93 4.43
N ASP A 423 3.13 30.03 3.68
CA ASP A 423 4.24 30.87 3.20
C ASP A 423 4.28 32.20 3.93
N ILE A 424 5.20 32.32 4.88
CA ILE A 424 5.42 33.55 5.67
C ILE A 424 5.94 34.73 4.82
N ASN A 425 6.47 34.52 3.64
CA ASN A 425 6.91 35.59 2.75
C ASN A 425 5.75 36.41 2.15
N LEU A 426 4.52 35.93 2.30
CA LEU A 426 3.32 36.66 1.90
C LEU A 426 2.85 37.69 2.92
N LEU A 427 3.48 37.77 4.09
CA LEU A 427 3.16 38.75 5.11
C LEU A 427 3.54 40.15 4.63
N VAL A 428 2.58 41.09 4.72
CA VAL A 428 2.75 42.49 4.35
C VAL A 428 2.57 43.35 5.61
N ASP A 429 3.57 44.15 5.91
CA ASP A 429 3.52 45.08 7.03
C ASP A 429 2.42 46.15 6.79
N SER A 430 1.60 46.42 7.80
CA SER A 430 0.55 47.43 7.73
C SER A 430 1.07 48.83 7.99
N GLY A 431 2.33 48.99 8.41
CA GLY A 431 2.89 50.26 8.88
C GLY A 431 2.37 50.75 10.25
N LEU A 432 1.52 49.92 10.89
CA LEU A 432 0.98 50.20 12.24
C LEU A 432 1.79 49.45 13.27
N THR A 433 2.45 50.15 14.16
CA THR A 433 3.15 49.58 15.30
C THR A 433 2.20 49.46 16.49
N SER A 434 2.22 48.31 17.15
CA SER A 434 1.45 48.12 18.39
C SER A 434 1.98 49.04 19.48
N VAL A 435 1.10 49.65 20.24
CA VAL A 435 1.44 50.53 21.40
C VAL A 435 2.36 49.79 22.40
N GLN A 436 2.30 48.49 22.47
CA GLN A 436 3.14 47.67 23.35
C GLN A 436 4.60 47.54 22.85
N LEU A 437 4.90 47.90 21.61
CA LEU A 437 6.25 47.84 21.02
C LEU A 437 6.95 49.20 21.03
N LEU A 438 6.31 50.26 21.58
CA LEU A 438 6.93 51.56 21.73
C LEU A 438 7.89 51.55 22.93
N PRO A 439 9.12 52.06 22.77
CA PRO A 439 10.04 52.22 23.90
C PRO A 439 9.42 53.08 25.01
N PRO A 440 9.68 52.78 26.30
CA PRO A 440 9.19 53.59 27.41
C PRO A 440 9.61 55.05 27.22
N GLY A 441 8.64 55.97 27.15
CA GLY A 441 8.88 57.40 27.03
C GLY A 441 8.57 58.01 25.66
N THR A 442 8.16 57.26 24.65
CA THR A 442 7.78 57.79 23.33
C THR A 442 6.31 58.15 23.18
N VAL A 443 5.49 57.99 24.24
CA VAL A 443 4.11 58.46 24.22
C VAL A 443 4.15 59.99 24.42
N LYS A 444 4.09 60.77 23.33
CA LYS A 444 3.74 62.17 23.40
C LYS A 444 2.38 62.25 24.07
N SER A 445 2.30 62.80 25.26
CA SER A 445 1.04 63.21 25.92
C SER A 445 0.22 63.96 24.90
N ALA A 446 -0.96 63.47 24.54
CA ALA A 446 -1.93 64.22 23.80
C ALA A 446 -2.26 65.48 24.59
N PRO A 447 -2.47 66.67 23.96
CA PRO A 447 -2.90 67.84 24.63
C PRO A 447 -4.21 67.57 25.37
N THR A 448 -4.23 67.88 26.66
CA THR A 448 -5.40 67.74 27.51
C THR A 448 -6.42 68.79 27.05
N GLU A 449 -7.35 68.37 26.19
CA GLU A 449 -8.61 69.08 26.02
C GLU A 449 -9.43 68.84 27.28
N THR A 450 -9.55 69.88 28.11
CA THR A 450 -10.51 69.91 29.20
C THR A 450 -11.90 69.98 28.64
N ASN A 451 -12.52 68.84 28.53
CA ASN A 451 -13.93 68.72 28.15
C ASN A 451 -14.73 68.51 29.44
N ASP A 452 -15.32 69.57 29.89
CA ASP A 452 -16.13 69.67 31.17
C ASP A 452 -17.50 68.93 31.03
N ASN A 453 -17.60 67.85 30.27
CA ASN A 453 -18.82 67.08 30.15
C ASN A 453 -18.53 65.55 30.22
N VAL A 454 -18.14 65.12 31.39
CA VAL A 454 -18.13 63.67 31.68
C VAL A 454 -19.46 63.35 32.38
N PRO A 455 -20.37 62.56 31.79
CA PRO A 455 -21.56 62.11 32.50
C PRO A 455 -21.14 61.23 33.68
N ALA A 456 -21.69 61.55 34.86
CA ALA A 456 -21.45 60.82 36.10
C ALA A 456 -21.71 59.30 35.88
N LEU A 457 -20.73 58.50 36.26
CA LEU A 457 -20.83 57.04 36.23
C LEU A 457 -21.83 56.58 37.28
N MET A 458 -23.04 56.18 36.88
CA MET A 458 -24.04 55.61 37.78
C MET A 458 -23.66 54.14 38.08
N LEU A 459 -23.29 53.88 39.32
CA LEU A 459 -23.07 52.53 39.83
C LEU A 459 -24.37 51.94 40.39
N LEU A 460 -24.81 50.83 39.88
CA LEU A 460 -25.91 50.04 40.43
C LEU A 460 -25.42 49.31 41.70
N ARG A 461 -25.94 49.68 42.83
CA ARG A 461 -25.71 48.99 44.11
C ARG A 461 -26.91 48.11 44.42
N ARG A 462 -26.64 46.87 44.74
CA ARG A 462 -27.65 45.89 45.15
C ARG A 462 -27.78 45.99 46.67
N ASN A 463 -28.98 46.29 47.13
CA ASN A 463 -29.30 46.34 48.54
C ASN A 463 -29.50 44.91 49.11
N ASP A 464 -29.36 44.75 50.41
CA ASP A 464 -29.49 43.47 51.09
C ASP A 464 -30.88 42.86 51.01
N ASP A 465 -31.89 43.63 50.58
CA ASP A 465 -33.28 43.17 50.30
C ASP A 465 -33.53 42.70 48.86
N GLY A 466 -32.49 42.68 48.02
CA GLY A 466 -32.58 42.23 46.60
C GLY A 466 -33.02 43.32 45.64
N SER A 467 -33.32 44.53 46.06
CA SER A 467 -33.65 45.67 45.20
C SER A 467 -32.40 46.40 44.72
N THR A 468 -32.46 47.05 43.54
CA THR A 468 -31.35 47.87 43.01
C THR A 468 -31.71 49.34 43.05
N SER A 469 -30.85 50.14 43.64
CA SER A 469 -30.97 51.64 43.66
C SER A 469 -29.79 52.29 42.93
N LEU A 470 -30.05 53.42 42.28
CA LEU A 470 -29.06 54.28 41.63
C LEU A 470 -28.56 55.34 42.63
N GLU A 471 -27.28 55.25 42.89
CA GLU A 471 -26.64 56.27 43.82
C GLU A 471 -25.68 57.14 42.98
N ASN A 472 -25.87 58.46 43.11
CA ASN A 472 -25.05 59.45 42.44
C ASN A 472 -23.88 59.76 43.38
N THR A 473 -22.68 59.32 43.03
CA THR A 473 -21.47 59.68 43.81
C THR A 473 -20.73 60.81 43.11
N PRO A 474 -20.46 61.90 43.76
CA PRO A 474 -19.70 63.00 43.17
C PRO A 474 -18.22 62.58 43.00
N PRO A 475 -17.53 63.06 41.98
CA PRO A 475 -16.15 62.70 41.69
C PRO A 475 -15.25 63.33 42.79
N ARG A 476 -14.31 62.51 43.30
CA ARG A 476 -13.19 62.98 44.09
C ARG A 476 -12.04 63.42 43.22
#